data_2566a8e021ffb6b5930439d28a686690
#
_entry.id   2566a8e021ffb6b5930439d28a686690
#
_cell.length_a   1.000
_cell.length_b   1.000
_cell.length_c   1.000
_cell.angle_alpha   90.00
_cell.angle_beta   90.00
_cell.angle_gamma   90.00
#
_symmetry.space_group_name_H-M   'P 1'
#
loop_
_entity.id
_entity.type
_entity.pdbx_description
1 polymer ?
#
loop_
_entity_poly.entity_id
_entity_poly.type
_entity_poly.pdbx_seq_one_letter_code
_entity_poly.pdbx_strand_id
1 'polypeptide(L)'
;MEKDSTAVAFATVCLKGTNFGCSTDDRGRFRFKVPAGKHTLSVSLIGYEPVERNIETGRDMKNLTVVLQPAATELEEVVVTGGGVGRVRRSPFNAVAVDTKALQNTTKSLSEALSKLPGMKLRESGGVGSDMQLMLDGFSGKHVKVFIDGVPQEGAGQAFDLNNIPAGFAERIEVYKGVVPVGFGTDAIGGVINIVTNKRRRNWFADASYSYGSFNTHRSNLRFGQTTRGGFLYEIDAFQNYSDNDYCIDNWVREFEVLPDGTVHKFPVDKSDVKHVRRFNDAFHNEVVLGKLGLVGKKWADRFVLGFSYSNFYKEIQTGVYQDIVFGRKHR
;
A
#
# COMPACT_ATOMS: atom_id res chain seq x y z
N MET A 1 9.55 46.38 -8.34
CA MET A 1 8.88 45.17 -8.75
C MET A 1 7.52 45.18 -8.10
N GLU A 2 6.52 45.50 -8.83
CA GLU A 2 5.12 45.62 -8.40
C GLU A 2 4.62 44.24 -7.99
N LYS A 3 4.21 44.13 -6.71
CA LYS A 3 3.43 42.98 -6.26
C LYS A 3 2.01 43.25 -6.69
N ASP A 4 1.50 42.48 -7.64
CA ASP A 4 0.12 42.48 -8.03
C ASP A 4 -0.77 42.17 -6.82
N SER A 5 -1.34 43.21 -6.23
CA SER A 5 -2.27 43.13 -5.12
C SER A 5 -3.68 42.92 -5.67
N THR A 6 -4.02 41.74 -6.09
CA THR A 6 -5.39 41.38 -6.45
C THR A 6 -6.22 41.11 -5.19
N ALA A 7 -7.46 41.61 -5.16
CA ALA A 7 -8.38 41.33 -4.07
C ALA A 7 -8.75 39.82 -4.05
N VAL A 8 -8.68 39.20 -2.90
CA VAL A 8 -8.95 37.76 -2.73
C VAL A 8 -10.36 37.58 -2.18
N ALA A 9 -11.27 37.12 -3.03
CA ALA A 9 -12.65 36.83 -2.65
C ALA A 9 -12.79 35.45 -2.00
N PHE A 10 -13.82 35.28 -1.17
CA PHE A 10 -14.21 34.04 -0.51
C PHE A 10 -13.14 33.38 0.38
N ALA A 11 -12.15 34.11 0.81
CA ALA A 11 -11.21 33.64 1.83
C ALA A 11 -11.91 33.50 3.19
N THR A 12 -11.67 32.41 3.88
CA THR A 12 -12.19 32.19 5.24
C THR A 12 -11.33 32.94 6.24
N VAL A 13 -11.95 33.80 7.04
CA VAL A 13 -11.32 34.60 8.11
C VAL A 13 -11.94 34.19 9.41
N CYS A 14 -11.15 33.65 10.35
CA CYS A 14 -11.67 33.22 11.65
C CYS A 14 -10.67 33.53 12.79
N LEU A 15 -11.19 33.58 14.01
CA LEU A 15 -10.37 33.65 15.22
C LEU A 15 -10.11 32.22 15.73
N LYS A 16 -8.85 31.85 15.80
CA LYS A 16 -8.43 30.50 16.21
C LYS A 16 -8.94 30.16 17.61
N GLY A 17 -9.57 28.97 17.74
CA GLY A 17 -10.14 28.50 18.99
C GLY A 17 -11.49 29.13 19.37
N THR A 18 -12.15 29.83 18.46
CA THR A 18 -13.47 30.43 18.66
C THR A 18 -14.39 30.15 17.50
N ASN A 19 -15.68 30.45 17.65
CA ASN A 19 -16.68 30.35 16.58
C ASN A 19 -16.86 31.68 15.81
N PHE A 20 -15.99 32.66 16.00
CA PHE A 20 -16.07 33.95 15.31
C PHE A 20 -15.30 33.89 14.00
N GLY A 21 -16.01 34.20 12.92
CA GLY A 21 -15.40 34.26 11.59
C GLY A 21 -16.39 34.69 10.50
N CYS A 22 -15.87 34.96 9.32
CA CYS A 22 -16.64 35.27 8.12
C CYS A 22 -15.82 34.91 6.87
N SER A 23 -16.42 35.02 5.70
CA SER A 23 -15.72 34.97 4.41
C SER A 23 -15.51 36.39 3.87
N THR A 24 -14.46 36.60 3.06
CA THR A 24 -14.27 37.84 2.33
C THR A 24 -15.32 37.99 1.22
N ASP A 25 -15.71 39.24 0.93
CA ASP A 25 -16.59 39.61 -0.20
C ASP A 25 -15.82 39.57 -1.54
N ASP A 26 -16.52 39.84 -2.66
CA ASP A 26 -15.94 39.86 -4.00
C ASP A 26 -14.81 40.90 -4.19
N ARG A 27 -14.65 41.82 -3.24
CA ARG A 27 -13.59 42.82 -3.21
C ARG A 27 -12.52 42.50 -2.17
N GLY A 28 -12.50 41.24 -1.64
CA GLY A 28 -11.54 40.79 -0.64
C GLY A 28 -11.70 41.45 0.73
N ARG A 29 -12.86 42.06 1.05
CA ARG A 29 -13.10 42.74 2.33
C ARG A 29 -13.85 41.82 3.28
N PHE A 30 -13.51 41.91 4.57
CA PHE A 30 -14.17 41.17 5.63
C PHE A 30 -14.57 42.07 6.81
N ARG A 31 -15.64 41.74 7.48
CA ARG A 31 -16.11 42.42 8.69
C ARG A 31 -16.85 41.45 9.60
N PHE A 32 -16.44 41.36 10.82
CA PHE A 32 -17.18 40.64 11.87
C PHE A 32 -16.90 41.25 13.25
N LYS A 33 -17.82 41.03 14.19
CA LYS A 33 -17.70 41.55 15.56
C LYS A 33 -16.98 40.52 16.42
N VAL A 34 -16.05 40.97 17.21
CA VAL A 34 -15.27 40.11 18.13
C VAL A 34 -15.20 40.72 19.53
N PRO A 35 -15.09 39.93 20.59
CA PRO A 35 -14.84 40.43 21.93
C PRO A 35 -13.51 41.18 22.01
N ALA A 36 -13.41 42.14 22.94
CA ALA A 36 -12.13 42.81 23.21
C ALA A 36 -11.15 41.80 23.81
N GLY A 37 -9.89 41.84 23.37
CA GLY A 37 -8.84 40.94 23.85
C GLY A 37 -7.76 40.61 22.82
N LYS A 38 -6.85 39.73 23.21
CA LYS A 38 -5.81 39.20 22.30
C LYS A 38 -6.31 37.96 21.62
N HIS A 39 -6.27 37.96 20.30
CA HIS A 39 -6.76 36.85 19.47
C HIS A 39 -5.74 36.52 18.37
N THR A 40 -5.78 35.29 17.89
CA THR A 40 -5.04 34.91 16.69
C THR A 40 -6.03 34.82 15.53
N LEU A 41 -5.89 35.76 14.57
CA LEU A 41 -6.64 35.75 13.32
C LEU A 41 -5.99 34.73 12.38
N SER A 42 -6.79 33.82 11.83
CA SER A 42 -6.40 32.87 10.80
C SER A 42 -7.17 33.19 9.51
N VAL A 43 -6.43 33.33 8.42
CA VAL A 43 -7.00 33.58 7.08
C VAL A 43 -6.53 32.47 6.17
N SER A 44 -7.48 31.81 5.51
CA SER A 44 -7.19 30.68 4.62
C SER A 44 -8.06 30.71 3.36
N LEU A 45 -7.47 30.30 2.24
CA LEU A 45 -8.16 30.08 0.97
C LEU A 45 -7.48 28.93 0.23
N ILE A 46 -8.25 28.11 -0.48
CA ILE A 46 -7.70 27.04 -1.32
C ILE A 46 -6.78 27.65 -2.38
N GLY A 47 -5.54 27.14 -2.49
CA GLY A 47 -4.52 27.66 -3.40
C GLY A 47 -3.66 28.78 -2.82
N TYR A 48 -3.82 29.14 -1.54
CA TYR A 48 -2.99 30.12 -0.84
C TYR A 48 -2.46 29.57 0.48
N GLU A 49 -1.29 30.03 0.88
CA GLU A 49 -0.74 29.69 2.21
C GLU A 49 -1.60 30.31 3.31
N PRO A 50 -2.01 29.54 4.34
CA PRO A 50 -2.77 30.10 5.45
C PRO A 50 -1.90 31.06 6.25
N VAL A 51 -2.42 32.24 6.56
CA VAL A 51 -1.75 33.28 7.34
C VAL A 51 -2.37 33.35 8.73
N GLU A 52 -1.54 33.21 9.76
CA GLU A 52 -1.94 33.45 11.15
C GLU A 52 -1.30 34.76 11.66
N ARG A 53 -2.12 35.62 12.23
CA ARG A 53 -1.65 36.90 12.77
C ARG A 53 -2.26 37.18 14.15
N ASN A 54 -1.43 37.51 15.10
CA ASN A 54 -1.89 37.96 16.43
C ASN A 54 -2.42 39.38 16.33
N ILE A 55 -3.64 39.60 16.81
CA ILE A 55 -4.33 40.86 16.82
C ILE A 55 -4.82 41.18 18.26
N GLU A 56 -4.85 42.45 18.63
CA GLU A 56 -5.44 42.90 19.87
C GLU A 56 -6.65 43.77 19.55
N THR A 57 -7.83 43.32 19.99
CA THR A 57 -9.11 43.97 19.70
C THR A 57 -9.54 44.76 20.93
N GLY A 58 -9.65 46.09 20.83
CA GLY A 58 -10.07 46.96 21.96
C GLY A 58 -10.97 48.10 21.55
N ARG A 59 -10.93 48.52 20.31
CA ARG A 59 -11.82 49.49 19.64
C ARG A 59 -11.92 49.14 18.17
N ASP A 60 -12.87 49.72 17.42
CA ASP A 60 -13.05 49.46 15.98
C ASP A 60 -11.71 49.46 15.24
N MET A 61 -11.23 48.26 14.91
CA MET A 61 -10.02 48.14 14.08
C MET A 61 -10.43 48.39 12.62
N LYS A 62 -10.03 49.57 12.12
CA LYS A 62 -10.17 49.93 10.71
C LYS A 62 -8.84 49.61 10.03
N ASN A 63 -8.87 48.96 8.86
CA ASN A 63 -7.75 48.75 7.95
C ASN A 63 -6.71 47.67 8.37
N LEU A 64 -7.18 46.49 8.73
CA LEU A 64 -6.30 45.33 8.80
C LEU A 64 -6.17 44.71 7.39
N THR A 65 -4.99 44.79 6.80
CA THR A 65 -4.70 44.12 5.52
C THR A 65 -3.91 42.85 5.78
N VAL A 66 -4.37 41.73 5.23
CA VAL A 66 -3.68 40.45 5.24
C VAL A 66 -3.35 40.08 3.81
N VAL A 67 -2.08 39.85 3.53
CA VAL A 67 -1.60 39.41 2.22
C VAL A 67 -1.48 37.91 2.25
N LEU A 68 -2.24 37.23 1.39
CA LEU A 68 -2.10 35.79 1.14
C LEU A 68 -1.07 35.59 0.03
N GLN A 69 -0.13 34.74 0.24
CA GLN A 69 0.77 34.30 -0.81
C GLN A 69 0.12 33.11 -1.51
N PRO A 70 0.09 33.09 -2.88
CA PRO A 70 -0.30 31.87 -3.56
C PRO A 70 0.56 30.75 -2.97
N ALA A 71 -0.09 29.71 -2.47
CA ALA A 71 0.63 28.48 -2.25
C ALA A 71 1.17 28.14 -3.62
N ALA A 72 2.50 28.25 -3.80
CA ALA A 72 3.12 27.56 -4.91
C ALA A 72 2.62 26.14 -4.78
N THR A 73 1.66 25.79 -5.62
CA THR A 73 1.29 24.40 -5.83
C THR A 73 2.45 23.83 -6.68
N GLU A 74 3.62 23.78 -6.10
CA GLU A 74 4.33 22.54 -6.21
C GLU A 74 3.30 21.55 -5.67
N LEU A 75 2.71 20.79 -6.60
CA LEU A 75 2.21 19.48 -6.28
C LEU A 75 3.39 18.89 -5.49
N GLU A 76 3.38 19.08 -4.17
CA GLU A 76 4.23 18.30 -3.31
C GLU A 76 3.93 16.91 -3.82
N GLU A 77 4.87 16.39 -4.61
CA GLU A 77 5.01 14.97 -4.80
C GLU A 77 4.64 14.46 -3.43
N VAL A 78 3.53 13.70 -3.33
CA VAL A 78 3.10 13.14 -2.05
C VAL A 78 4.18 12.13 -1.76
N VAL A 79 5.35 12.66 -1.46
CA VAL A 79 6.43 11.96 -0.82
C VAL A 79 5.80 11.60 0.50
N VAL A 80 5.33 10.36 0.57
CA VAL A 80 4.75 9.73 1.75
C VAL A 80 5.84 9.67 2.80
N THR A 81 6.28 10.84 3.23
CA THR A 81 7.26 11.03 4.27
C THR A 81 6.51 11.21 5.58
N GLY A 82 6.44 10.10 6.33
CA GLY A 82 6.34 10.16 7.78
C GLY A 82 5.07 10.75 8.40
N GLY A 83 3.93 10.66 7.74
CA GLY A 83 2.66 10.96 8.37
C GLY A 83 1.78 9.74 8.36
N GLY A 84 1.65 9.02 9.48
CA GLY A 84 0.93 7.76 9.60
C GLY A 84 -0.49 7.76 8.99
N VAL A 85 -1.23 6.67 9.19
CA VAL A 85 -2.62 6.44 8.72
C VAL A 85 -3.52 7.69 8.75
N GLY A 86 -3.31 8.60 9.70
CA GLY A 86 -4.06 9.85 9.83
C GLY A 86 -3.86 10.84 8.68
N ARG A 87 -2.70 10.87 8.01
CA ARG A 87 -2.45 11.77 6.86
C ARG A 87 -3.18 11.26 5.62
N VAL A 88 -3.13 9.95 5.36
CA VAL A 88 -3.83 9.34 4.23
C VAL A 88 -5.34 9.58 4.34
N ARG A 89 -5.90 9.41 5.54
CA ARG A 89 -7.34 9.66 5.79
C ARG A 89 -7.77 11.12 5.62
N ARG A 90 -6.85 12.08 5.75
CA ARG A 90 -7.11 13.51 5.55
C ARG A 90 -6.76 13.99 4.14
N SER A 91 -6.26 13.10 3.28
CA SER A 91 -5.94 13.47 1.91
C SER A 91 -7.21 13.80 1.13
N PRO A 92 -7.15 14.64 0.09
CA PRO A 92 -8.31 14.94 -0.76
C PRO A 92 -8.71 13.76 -1.62
N PHE A 93 -7.94 12.69 -1.62
CA PHE A 93 -8.20 11.47 -2.39
C PHE A 93 -9.09 10.51 -1.59
N ASN A 94 -9.89 9.71 -2.29
CA ASN A 94 -10.62 8.59 -1.67
C ASN A 94 -9.62 7.49 -1.31
N ALA A 95 -9.01 7.62 -0.14
CA ALA A 95 -7.94 6.74 0.30
C ALA A 95 -8.22 6.14 1.67
N VAL A 96 -7.89 4.85 1.79
CA VAL A 96 -7.97 4.11 3.05
C VAL A 96 -6.56 3.62 3.40
N ALA A 97 -6.14 3.82 4.63
CA ALA A 97 -4.88 3.28 5.14
C ALA A 97 -5.13 2.26 6.26
N VAL A 98 -4.46 1.13 6.15
CA VAL A 98 -4.43 0.06 7.16
C VAL A 98 -3.08 0.07 7.85
N ASP A 99 -3.10 0.20 9.17
CA ASP A 99 -1.90 -0.01 9.99
C ASP A 99 -1.69 -1.52 10.16
N THR A 100 -0.55 -2.01 9.76
CA THR A 100 -0.22 -3.43 9.86
C THR A 100 0.46 -3.82 11.18
N LYS A 101 0.68 -2.85 12.09
CA LYS A 101 1.33 -3.11 13.38
C LYS A 101 0.64 -4.19 14.21
N ALA A 102 -0.68 -4.21 14.19
CA ALA A 102 -1.45 -5.25 14.88
C ALA A 102 -1.30 -6.64 14.24
N LEU A 103 -0.78 -6.70 13.02
CA LEU A 103 -0.53 -7.93 12.26
C LEU A 103 0.95 -8.34 12.29
N GLN A 104 1.83 -7.51 12.85
CA GLN A 104 3.22 -7.86 13.10
C GLN A 104 3.26 -9.02 14.10
N ASN A 105 4.17 -9.96 13.88
CA ASN A 105 4.26 -11.22 14.65
C ASN A 105 3.07 -12.17 14.49
N THR A 106 2.27 -12.01 13.43
CA THR A 106 1.26 -12.99 13.03
C THR A 106 1.70 -13.70 11.76
N THR A 107 1.08 -14.85 11.48
CA THR A 107 1.32 -15.63 10.25
C THR A 107 0.55 -15.08 9.03
N LYS A 108 -0.10 -13.92 9.20
CA LYS A 108 -0.98 -13.34 8.18
C LYS A 108 -0.20 -12.73 7.03
N SER A 109 -0.77 -12.82 5.83
CA SER A 109 -0.28 -12.16 4.62
C SER A 109 -0.88 -10.75 4.47
N LEU A 110 -0.34 -9.98 3.54
CA LEU A 110 -0.92 -8.67 3.19
C LEU A 110 -2.31 -8.82 2.57
N SER A 111 -2.59 -9.91 1.85
CA SER A 111 -3.90 -10.19 1.29
C SER A 111 -4.97 -10.30 2.38
N GLU A 112 -4.68 -10.98 3.47
CA GLU A 112 -5.62 -11.09 4.61
C GLU A 112 -5.89 -9.73 5.28
N ALA A 113 -4.89 -8.84 5.31
CA ALA A 113 -5.07 -7.48 5.81
C ALA A 113 -5.99 -6.66 4.90
N LEU A 114 -5.82 -6.81 3.59
CA LEU A 114 -6.60 -6.11 2.56
C LEU A 114 -8.04 -6.61 2.45
N SER A 115 -8.28 -7.92 2.64
CA SER A 115 -9.61 -8.50 2.53
C SER A 115 -10.65 -7.89 3.48
N LYS A 116 -10.18 -7.25 4.57
CA LYS A 116 -11.02 -6.56 5.56
C LYS A 116 -11.46 -5.16 5.14
N LEU A 117 -10.93 -4.65 4.02
CA LEU A 117 -11.25 -3.30 3.56
C LEU A 117 -12.55 -3.26 2.75
N PRO A 118 -13.39 -2.24 2.95
CA PRO A 118 -14.58 -2.04 2.14
C PRO A 118 -14.24 -1.90 0.66
N GLY A 119 -14.98 -2.60 -0.22
CA GLY A 119 -14.76 -2.59 -1.66
C GLY A 119 -13.62 -3.48 -2.16
N MET A 120 -12.85 -4.10 -1.25
CA MET A 120 -11.81 -5.06 -1.60
C MET A 120 -12.39 -6.47 -1.61
N LYS A 121 -12.15 -7.20 -2.70
CA LYS A 121 -12.43 -8.64 -2.80
C LYS A 121 -11.18 -9.36 -3.27
N LEU A 122 -10.83 -10.39 -2.55
CA LEU A 122 -9.71 -11.26 -2.85
C LEU A 122 -10.24 -12.66 -3.07
N ARG A 123 -9.83 -13.28 -4.16
CA ARG A 123 -10.16 -14.66 -4.48
C ARG A 123 -8.86 -15.41 -4.73
N GLU A 124 -8.58 -16.38 -3.90
CA GLU A 124 -7.47 -17.31 -4.06
C GLU A 124 -7.98 -18.61 -4.67
N SER A 125 -7.21 -19.20 -5.58
CA SER A 125 -7.62 -20.40 -6.30
C SER A 125 -7.17 -21.70 -5.62
N GLY A 126 -6.42 -21.62 -4.51
CA GLY A 126 -5.88 -22.81 -3.85
C GLY A 126 -5.06 -22.47 -2.59
N GLY A 127 -4.05 -23.28 -2.33
CA GLY A 127 -3.13 -23.12 -1.19
C GLY A 127 -2.11 -22.01 -1.36
N VAL A 128 -1.05 -22.05 -0.55
CA VAL A 128 0.04 -21.06 -0.57
C VAL A 128 0.63 -20.96 -1.99
N GLY A 129 0.82 -19.74 -2.48
CA GLY A 129 1.34 -19.48 -3.82
C GLY A 129 0.35 -19.79 -4.97
N SER A 130 -0.93 -19.94 -4.67
CA SER A 130 -1.96 -20.01 -5.71
C SER A 130 -2.25 -18.64 -6.31
N ASP A 131 -2.80 -18.64 -7.53
CA ASP A 131 -3.20 -17.40 -8.19
C ASP A 131 -4.23 -16.65 -7.35
N MET A 132 -3.96 -15.38 -7.15
CA MET A 132 -4.82 -14.47 -6.42
C MET A 132 -5.42 -13.45 -7.38
N GLN A 133 -6.74 -13.38 -7.41
CA GLN A 133 -7.46 -12.31 -8.09
C GLN A 133 -7.86 -11.24 -7.08
N LEU A 134 -7.32 -10.04 -7.30
CA LEU A 134 -7.64 -8.87 -6.51
C LEU A 134 -8.64 -8.02 -7.27
N MET A 135 -9.71 -7.62 -6.57
CA MET A 135 -10.72 -6.69 -7.08
C MET A 135 -10.85 -5.53 -6.10
N LEU A 136 -10.83 -4.32 -6.63
CA LEU A 136 -11.04 -3.07 -5.90
C LEU A 136 -12.21 -2.32 -6.53
N ASP A 137 -13.32 -2.20 -5.79
CA ASP A 137 -14.56 -1.56 -6.25
C ASP A 137 -15.04 -2.04 -7.64
N GLY A 138 -14.85 -3.35 -7.94
CA GLY A 138 -15.23 -3.99 -9.20
C GLY A 138 -14.12 -4.01 -10.28
N PHE A 139 -13.05 -3.27 -10.11
CA PHE A 139 -11.89 -3.32 -11.01
C PHE A 139 -10.93 -4.43 -10.63
N SER A 140 -10.31 -5.09 -11.59
CA SER A 140 -9.37 -6.18 -11.37
C SER A 140 -8.23 -6.20 -12.39
N GLY A 141 -7.24 -7.04 -12.17
CA GLY A 141 -6.09 -7.22 -13.05
C GLY A 141 -5.29 -5.94 -13.22
N LYS A 142 -4.94 -5.59 -14.46
CA LYS A 142 -4.08 -4.43 -14.79
C LYS A 142 -4.63 -3.06 -14.40
N HIS A 143 -5.91 -2.98 -14.03
CA HIS A 143 -6.54 -1.72 -13.62
C HIS A 143 -6.28 -1.36 -12.17
N VAL A 144 -5.81 -2.31 -11.36
CA VAL A 144 -5.39 -2.09 -9.98
C VAL A 144 -3.89 -2.32 -9.89
N LYS A 145 -3.16 -1.28 -9.57
CA LYS A 145 -1.69 -1.31 -9.54
C LYS A 145 -1.19 -1.48 -8.12
N VAL A 146 -0.13 -2.29 -7.96
CA VAL A 146 0.53 -2.51 -6.69
C VAL A 146 1.89 -1.82 -6.68
N PHE A 147 2.17 -1.09 -5.62
CA PHE A 147 3.44 -0.39 -5.41
C PHE A 147 4.05 -0.79 -4.07
N ILE A 148 5.36 -0.78 -4.00
CA ILE A 148 6.12 -0.86 -2.75
C ILE A 148 6.91 0.44 -2.62
N ASP A 149 6.64 1.23 -1.59
CA ASP A 149 7.26 2.54 -1.34
C ASP A 149 7.17 3.51 -2.56
N GLY A 150 6.10 3.42 -3.35
CA GLY A 150 5.91 4.23 -4.54
C GLY A 150 6.55 3.66 -5.82
N VAL A 151 7.23 2.51 -5.74
CA VAL A 151 7.81 1.82 -6.91
C VAL A 151 6.82 0.78 -7.42
N PRO A 152 6.42 0.82 -8.71
CA PRO A 152 5.50 -0.15 -9.28
C PRO A 152 6.09 -1.56 -9.28
N GLN A 153 5.25 -2.54 -8.96
CA GLN A 153 5.63 -3.97 -8.92
C GLN A 153 5.20 -4.71 -10.19
N GLU A 154 5.10 -4.03 -11.30
CA GLU A 154 4.77 -4.65 -12.58
C GLU A 154 5.92 -5.53 -13.07
N GLY A 155 5.60 -6.78 -13.44
CA GLY A 155 6.59 -7.72 -13.94
C GLY A 155 7.42 -8.45 -12.88
N ALA A 156 7.19 -8.18 -11.59
CA ALA A 156 7.91 -8.87 -10.51
C ALA A 156 7.47 -10.34 -10.29
N GLY A 157 6.49 -10.82 -11.09
CA GLY A 157 5.98 -12.19 -11.03
C GLY A 157 5.23 -12.52 -9.74
N GLN A 158 4.87 -13.79 -9.59
CA GLN A 158 4.09 -14.28 -8.43
C GLN A 158 4.85 -14.19 -7.09
N ALA A 159 6.16 -13.94 -7.12
CA ALA A 159 6.95 -13.78 -5.88
C ALA A 159 6.48 -12.59 -5.03
N PHE A 160 5.94 -11.54 -5.67
CA PHE A 160 5.41 -10.35 -5.03
C PHE A 160 3.88 -10.30 -4.96
N ASP A 161 3.21 -11.41 -5.18
CA ASP A 161 1.78 -11.47 -4.95
C ASP A 161 1.46 -11.19 -3.48
N LEU A 162 0.41 -10.43 -3.22
CA LEU A 162 0.06 -9.95 -1.87
C LEU A 162 -0.22 -11.08 -0.87
N ASN A 163 -0.58 -12.27 -1.34
CA ASN A 163 -0.76 -13.46 -0.51
C ASN A 163 0.58 -14.08 -0.08
N ASN A 164 1.67 -13.77 -0.78
CA ASN A 164 3.01 -14.28 -0.49
C ASN A 164 3.84 -13.31 0.36
N ILE A 165 3.41 -12.05 0.47
CA ILE A 165 4.12 -11.04 1.27
C ILE A 165 3.61 -11.08 2.72
N PRO A 166 4.50 -11.30 3.72
CA PRO A 166 4.12 -11.27 5.13
C PRO A 166 3.55 -9.91 5.55
N ALA A 167 2.52 -9.89 6.39
CA ALA A 167 1.93 -8.63 6.87
C ALA A 167 2.95 -7.76 7.63
N GLY A 168 3.92 -8.36 8.29
CA GLY A 168 5.01 -7.66 8.98
C GLY A 168 5.99 -6.91 8.06
N PHE A 169 5.99 -7.21 6.76
CA PHE A 169 6.81 -6.51 5.76
C PHE A 169 6.40 -5.04 5.62
N ALA A 170 5.13 -4.73 5.75
CA ALA A 170 4.61 -3.36 5.66
C ALA A 170 4.51 -2.69 7.03
N GLU A 171 4.68 -1.38 7.10
CA GLU A 171 4.25 -0.55 8.22
C GLU A 171 2.77 -0.22 8.09
N ARG A 172 2.34 0.03 6.87
CA ARG A 172 0.94 0.27 6.51
C ARG A 172 0.70 -0.03 5.05
N ILE A 173 -0.56 -0.24 4.71
CA ILE A 173 -1.02 -0.36 3.33
C ILE A 173 -1.91 0.83 3.04
N GLU A 174 -1.66 1.52 1.95
CA GLU A 174 -2.46 2.64 1.47
C GLU A 174 -3.23 2.20 0.23
N VAL A 175 -4.54 2.34 0.24
CA VAL A 175 -5.40 1.99 -0.89
C VAL A 175 -6.07 3.26 -1.38
N TYR A 176 -5.74 3.67 -2.59
CA TYR A 176 -6.33 4.81 -3.30
C TYR A 176 -7.36 4.28 -4.30
N LYS A 177 -8.59 4.79 -4.22
CA LYS A 177 -9.73 4.34 -5.02
C LYS A 177 -10.09 5.36 -6.08
N GLY A 178 -10.18 4.95 -7.33
CA GLY A 178 -10.49 5.84 -8.45
C GLY A 178 -9.36 6.85 -8.72
N VAL A 179 -9.54 8.11 -8.31
CA VAL A 179 -8.51 9.14 -8.52
C VAL A 179 -7.31 8.92 -7.62
N VAL A 180 -6.14 8.76 -8.21
CA VAL A 180 -4.88 8.49 -7.52
C VAL A 180 -3.93 9.70 -7.58
N PRO A 181 -3.03 9.87 -6.61
CA PRO A 181 -1.98 10.89 -6.67
C PRO A 181 -1.12 10.75 -7.94
N VAL A 182 -0.69 11.87 -8.51
CA VAL A 182 0.08 11.92 -9.76
C VAL A 182 1.35 11.05 -9.74
N GLY A 183 1.97 10.89 -8.57
CA GLY A 183 3.18 10.06 -8.39
C GLY A 183 2.99 8.56 -8.68
N PHE A 184 1.76 8.07 -8.78
CA PHE A 184 1.47 6.66 -9.10
C PHE A 184 1.17 6.42 -10.59
N GLY A 185 1.22 7.46 -11.43
CA GLY A 185 0.93 7.35 -12.87
C GLY A 185 -0.55 7.37 -13.20
N THR A 186 -0.87 7.28 -14.49
CA THR A 186 -2.24 7.48 -15.02
C THR A 186 -2.98 6.17 -15.32
N ASP A 187 -2.32 5.03 -15.28
CA ASP A 187 -2.85 3.75 -15.77
C ASP A 187 -3.70 3.00 -14.73
N ALA A 188 -3.73 3.47 -13.50
CA ALA A 188 -4.43 2.84 -12.38
C ALA A 188 -5.90 3.29 -12.29
N ILE A 189 -6.70 2.99 -13.30
CA ILE A 189 -8.10 3.43 -13.40
C ILE A 189 -8.94 2.90 -12.23
N GLY A 190 -8.69 1.68 -11.78
CA GLY A 190 -9.40 1.05 -10.65
C GLY A 190 -8.86 1.48 -9.29
N GLY A 191 -7.61 1.94 -9.24
CA GLY A 191 -6.95 2.38 -8.02
C GLY A 191 -5.55 1.82 -7.81
N VAL A 192 -4.95 2.22 -6.69
CA VAL A 192 -3.58 1.88 -6.31
C VAL A 192 -3.54 1.29 -4.92
N ILE A 193 -2.77 0.23 -4.76
CA ILE A 193 -2.38 -0.33 -3.48
C ILE A 193 -0.90 -0.05 -3.27
N ASN A 194 -0.58 0.82 -2.34
CA ASN A 194 0.81 1.15 -2.00
C ASN A 194 1.19 0.53 -0.66
N ILE A 195 2.12 -0.40 -0.70
CA ILE A 195 2.69 -1.06 0.47
C ILE A 195 3.82 -0.17 0.96
N VAL A 196 3.64 0.44 2.12
CA VAL A 196 4.63 1.31 2.72
C VAL A 196 5.45 0.53 3.73
N THR A 197 6.73 0.36 3.45
CA THR A 197 7.67 -0.26 4.39
C THR A 197 8.05 0.74 5.50
N ASN A 198 8.70 0.27 6.55
CA ASN A 198 9.02 1.13 7.67
C ASN A 198 10.02 2.23 7.25
N LYS A 199 9.53 3.49 7.20
CA LYS A 199 10.33 4.67 6.85
C LYS A 199 10.84 5.43 8.08
N ARG A 200 10.63 4.91 9.29
CA ARG A 200 11.07 5.61 10.50
C ARG A 200 12.58 5.65 10.56
N ARG A 201 13.11 6.83 10.79
CA ARG A 201 14.53 7.04 11.14
C ARG A 201 14.76 6.42 12.53
N ARG A 202 15.19 5.18 12.56
CA ARG A 202 15.66 4.51 13.76
C ARG A 202 17.18 4.40 13.68
N ASN A 203 17.85 4.43 14.83
CA ASN A 203 19.28 4.19 14.84
C ASN A 203 19.61 2.82 14.21
N TRP A 204 18.87 1.80 14.58
CA TRP A 204 18.90 0.47 13.97
C TRP A 204 17.62 -0.28 14.31
N PHE A 205 17.28 -1.27 13.51
CA PHE A 205 16.21 -2.22 13.79
C PHE A 205 16.60 -3.59 13.24
N ALA A 206 16.13 -4.64 13.90
CA ALA A 206 16.22 -6.00 13.45
C ALA A 206 14.95 -6.73 13.86
N ASP A 207 14.28 -7.33 12.91
CA ASP A 207 13.07 -8.12 13.11
C ASP A 207 13.26 -9.46 12.41
N ALA A 208 12.99 -10.57 13.11
CA ALA A 208 13.01 -11.91 12.55
C ALA A 208 11.77 -12.65 13.00
N SER A 209 11.15 -13.39 12.09
CA SER A 209 10.05 -14.27 12.41
C SER A 209 10.12 -15.57 11.62
N TYR A 210 9.64 -16.63 12.23
CA TYR A 210 9.47 -17.93 11.62
C TYR A 210 8.14 -18.52 12.06
N SER A 211 7.44 -19.12 11.13
CA SER A 211 6.21 -19.87 11.43
C SER A 211 6.18 -21.19 10.70
N TYR A 212 5.58 -22.18 11.35
CA TYR A 212 5.31 -23.49 10.79
C TYR A 212 3.82 -23.79 10.89
N GLY A 213 3.24 -24.35 9.85
CA GLY A 213 1.81 -24.66 9.77
C GLY A 213 1.51 -25.96 9.04
N SER A 214 0.20 -26.21 8.83
CA SER A 214 -0.28 -27.37 8.11
C SER A 214 0.32 -27.47 6.70
N PHE A 215 0.37 -28.68 6.15
CA PHE A 215 0.91 -28.96 4.83
C PHE A 215 2.38 -28.58 4.68
N ASN A 216 3.15 -28.82 5.75
CA ASN A 216 4.57 -28.49 5.81
C ASN A 216 4.85 -27.01 5.41
N THR A 217 3.99 -26.10 5.87
CA THR A 217 4.09 -24.70 5.50
C THR A 217 5.10 -23.98 6.39
N HIS A 218 6.14 -23.44 5.78
CA HIS A 218 7.17 -22.65 6.45
C HIS A 218 7.11 -21.21 5.95
N ARG A 219 7.16 -20.25 6.85
CA ARG A 219 7.29 -18.82 6.51
C ARG A 219 8.39 -18.21 7.37
N SER A 220 9.39 -17.65 6.71
CA SER A 220 10.51 -16.96 7.35
C SER A 220 10.53 -15.51 6.91
N ASN A 221 10.81 -14.60 7.82
CA ASN A 221 10.98 -13.18 7.52
C ASN A 221 12.15 -12.65 8.33
N LEU A 222 13.02 -11.88 7.68
CA LEU A 222 14.16 -11.21 8.28
C LEU A 222 14.20 -9.77 7.77
N ARG A 223 14.30 -8.83 8.70
CA ARG A 223 14.43 -7.40 8.38
C ARG A 223 15.55 -6.82 9.25
N PHE A 224 16.44 -6.09 8.62
CA PHE A 224 17.53 -5.42 9.29
C PHE A 224 17.84 -4.09 8.60
N GLY A 225 18.06 -3.05 9.38
CA GLY A 225 18.44 -1.78 8.80
C GLY A 225 18.85 -0.74 9.81
N GLN A 226 19.51 0.29 9.31
CA GLN A 226 19.94 1.43 10.09
C GLN A 226 20.00 2.69 9.24
N THR A 227 19.66 3.81 9.84
CA THR A 227 20.07 5.13 9.35
C THR A 227 21.07 5.71 10.34
N THR A 228 22.31 5.85 9.93
CA THR A 228 23.38 6.39 10.77
C THR A 228 23.15 7.87 11.07
N ARG A 229 23.80 8.43 12.11
CA ARG A 229 23.78 9.86 12.41
C ARG A 229 24.27 10.73 11.25
N GLY A 230 25.17 10.20 10.42
CA GLY A 230 25.66 10.84 9.20
C GLY A 230 24.68 10.78 8.02
N GLY A 231 23.51 10.20 8.19
CA GLY A 231 22.48 10.08 7.14
C GLY A 231 22.73 8.95 6.14
N PHE A 232 23.66 8.02 6.41
CA PHE A 232 23.79 6.80 5.60
C PHE A 232 22.72 5.80 6.01
N LEU A 233 21.95 5.35 5.02
CA LEU A 233 20.85 4.38 5.16
C LEU A 233 21.25 3.08 4.50
N TYR A 234 21.04 1.96 5.21
CA TYR A 234 21.03 0.63 4.64
C TYR A 234 19.89 -0.18 5.26
N GLU A 235 19.23 -0.99 4.43
CA GLU A 235 18.10 -1.83 4.83
C GLU A 235 18.11 -3.10 4.00
N ILE A 236 17.85 -4.22 4.64
CA ILE A 236 17.64 -5.52 4.00
C ILE A 236 16.35 -6.09 4.56
N ASP A 237 15.45 -6.44 3.66
CA ASP A 237 14.24 -7.18 3.93
C ASP A 237 14.29 -8.49 3.14
N ALA A 238 14.15 -9.63 3.82
CA ALA A 238 14.14 -10.94 3.18
C ALA A 238 12.96 -11.75 3.72
N PHE A 239 12.26 -12.45 2.84
CA PHE A 239 11.23 -13.39 3.26
C PHE A 239 11.20 -14.61 2.35
N GLN A 240 10.74 -15.71 2.90
CA GLN A 240 10.62 -16.99 2.23
C GLN A 240 9.32 -17.65 2.68
N ASN A 241 8.63 -18.26 1.73
CA ASN A 241 7.49 -19.13 1.99
C ASN A 241 7.72 -20.47 1.29
N TYR A 242 7.34 -21.53 1.97
CA TYR A 242 7.32 -22.90 1.46
C TYR A 242 6.04 -23.60 1.91
N SER A 243 5.45 -24.40 1.06
CA SER A 243 4.37 -25.33 1.44
C SER A 243 4.31 -26.49 0.45
N ASP A 244 4.04 -27.69 0.96
CA ASP A 244 3.75 -28.85 0.11
C ASP A 244 2.37 -28.75 -0.53
N ASN A 245 1.45 -27.98 0.06
CA ASN A 245 0.06 -27.83 -0.40
C ASN A 245 -0.64 -29.16 -0.66
N ASP A 246 -0.32 -30.19 0.09
CA ASP A 246 -0.80 -31.55 -0.07
C ASP A 246 -2.15 -31.81 0.64
N TYR A 247 -3.00 -30.77 0.71
CA TYR A 247 -4.32 -30.84 1.31
C TYR A 247 -5.28 -31.74 0.50
N CYS A 248 -6.30 -32.23 1.18
CA CYS A 248 -7.35 -33.02 0.53
C CYS A 248 -8.41 -32.13 -0.09
N ILE A 249 -8.97 -32.59 -1.21
CA ILE A 249 -10.09 -31.97 -1.91
C ILE A 249 -11.10 -33.03 -2.29
N ASP A 250 -12.36 -32.63 -2.36
CA ASP A 250 -13.42 -33.46 -2.91
C ASP A 250 -13.53 -33.17 -4.40
N ASN A 251 -13.23 -34.15 -5.23
CA ASN A 251 -13.23 -33.97 -6.68
C ASN A 251 -13.50 -35.27 -7.44
N TRP A 252 -13.88 -35.12 -8.68
CA TRP A 252 -13.94 -36.24 -9.63
C TRP A 252 -12.51 -36.61 -10.00
N VAL A 253 -12.23 -37.93 -9.98
CA VAL A 253 -10.93 -38.48 -10.35
C VAL A 253 -11.07 -39.33 -11.59
N ARG A 254 -10.21 -39.10 -12.57
CA ARG A 254 -10.11 -39.98 -13.72
C ARG A 254 -9.19 -41.14 -13.40
N GLU A 255 -9.73 -42.33 -13.56
CA GLU A 255 -8.93 -43.56 -13.50
C GLU A 255 -8.22 -43.79 -14.83
N PHE A 256 -7.02 -44.36 -14.75
CA PHE A 256 -6.24 -44.73 -15.92
C PHE A 256 -5.51 -46.05 -15.67
N GLU A 257 -5.27 -46.77 -16.74
CA GLU A 257 -4.53 -48.00 -16.75
C GLU A 257 -3.31 -47.85 -17.67
N VAL A 258 -2.16 -48.24 -17.21
CA VAL A 258 -0.95 -48.26 -18.04
C VAL A 258 -0.78 -49.69 -18.57
N LEU A 259 -0.96 -49.86 -19.86
CA LEU A 259 -0.79 -51.13 -20.54
C LEU A 259 0.69 -51.52 -20.62
N PRO A 260 1.03 -52.81 -20.81
CA PRO A 260 2.40 -53.31 -20.89
C PRO A 260 3.25 -52.66 -22.01
N ASP A 261 2.63 -52.13 -23.03
CA ASP A 261 3.28 -51.39 -24.13
C ASP A 261 3.58 -49.92 -23.80
N GLY A 262 3.25 -49.48 -22.59
CA GLY A 262 3.39 -48.09 -22.15
C GLY A 262 2.23 -47.18 -22.57
N THR A 263 1.21 -47.67 -23.23
CA THR A 263 0.01 -46.91 -23.61
C THR A 263 -0.82 -46.63 -22.35
N VAL A 264 -1.29 -45.40 -22.19
CA VAL A 264 -2.18 -45.00 -21.08
C VAL A 264 -3.60 -44.98 -21.55
N HIS A 265 -4.39 -45.91 -21.06
CA HIS A 265 -5.84 -45.95 -21.26
C HIS A 265 -6.53 -45.14 -20.17
N LYS A 266 -7.32 -44.14 -20.57
CA LYS A 266 -8.05 -43.25 -19.64
C LYS A 266 -9.54 -43.61 -19.66
N PHE A 267 -10.07 -43.91 -18.50
CA PHE A 267 -11.49 -44.22 -18.36
C PHE A 267 -12.36 -42.94 -18.36
N PRO A 268 -13.63 -43.04 -18.78
CA PRO A 268 -14.58 -41.96 -18.60
C PRO A 268 -14.71 -41.60 -17.10
N VAL A 269 -14.84 -40.30 -16.81
CA VAL A 269 -15.02 -39.86 -15.43
C VAL A 269 -16.48 -40.04 -15.01
N ASP A 270 -16.68 -40.77 -13.93
CA ASP A 270 -17.99 -40.83 -13.28
C ASP A 270 -18.19 -39.56 -12.41
N LYS A 271 -19.09 -38.69 -12.87
CA LYS A 271 -19.40 -37.43 -12.14
C LYS A 271 -20.33 -37.64 -10.95
N SER A 272 -20.87 -38.84 -10.77
CA SER A 272 -21.64 -39.17 -9.57
C SER A 272 -20.76 -39.62 -8.40
N ASP A 273 -19.52 -40.03 -8.69
CA ASP A 273 -18.55 -40.50 -7.70
C ASP A 273 -17.52 -39.39 -7.36
N VAL A 274 -17.80 -38.64 -6.31
CA VAL A 274 -16.88 -37.63 -5.76
C VAL A 274 -15.94 -38.30 -4.77
N LYS A 275 -14.65 -38.30 -5.08
CA LYS A 275 -13.62 -38.92 -4.24
C LYS A 275 -12.91 -37.85 -3.41
N HIS A 276 -12.64 -38.18 -2.16
CA HIS A 276 -11.78 -37.38 -1.28
C HIS A 276 -10.30 -37.73 -1.54
N VAL A 277 -9.58 -36.81 -2.24
CA VAL A 277 -8.24 -37.11 -2.73
C VAL A 277 -7.25 -36.06 -2.25
N ARG A 278 -6.02 -36.50 -1.97
CA ARG A 278 -4.92 -35.63 -1.58
C ARG A 278 -4.21 -35.07 -2.81
N ARG A 279 -3.87 -33.79 -2.79
CA ARG A 279 -3.02 -33.20 -3.81
C ARG A 279 -1.59 -33.73 -3.68
N PHE A 280 -0.92 -33.95 -4.79
CA PHE A 280 0.41 -34.58 -4.81
C PHE A 280 1.48 -33.81 -5.61
N ASN A 281 1.10 -32.74 -6.32
CA ASN A 281 2.00 -31.94 -7.13
C ASN A 281 1.57 -30.47 -7.12
N ASP A 282 1.61 -29.83 -5.95
CA ASP A 282 1.16 -28.44 -5.76
C ASP A 282 2.11 -27.67 -4.80
N ALA A 283 3.33 -28.18 -4.60
CA ALA A 283 4.31 -27.54 -3.74
C ALA A 283 4.67 -26.14 -4.26
N PHE A 284 4.89 -25.25 -3.34
CA PHE A 284 5.26 -23.85 -3.60
C PHE A 284 6.46 -23.43 -2.77
N HIS A 285 7.36 -22.70 -3.37
CA HIS A 285 8.48 -22.06 -2.72
C HIS A 285 8.77 -20.71 -3.34
N ASN A 286 8.90 -19.66 -2.53
CA ASN A 286 9.42 -18.38 -2.98
C ASN A 286 10.43 -17.80 -2.01
N GLU A 287 11.37 -17.05 -2.56
CA GLU A 287 12.40 -16.31 -1.85
C GLU A 287 12.43 -14.89 -2.40
N VAL A 288 12.44 -13.92 -1.53
CA VAL A 288 12.52 -12.51 -1.90
C VAL A 288 13.53 -11.81 -1.00
N VAL A 289 14.43 -11.06 -1.61
CA VAL A 289 15.38 -10.20 -0.90
C VAL A 289 15.30 -8.80 -1.51
N LEU A 290 15.02 -7.82 -0.66
CA LEU A 290 15.01 -6.41 -1.01
C LEU A 290 16.11 -5.71 -0.23
N GLY A 291 16.89 -4.89 -0.91
CA GLY A 291 17.92 -4.09 -0.28
C GLY A 291 17.81 -2.63 -0.66
N LYS A 292 18.13 -1.77 0.28
CA LYS A 292 18.17 -0.32 0.10
C LYS A 292 19.48 0.22 0.65
N LEU A 293 20.16 1.03 -0.15
CA LEU A 293 21.35 1.78 0.25
C LEU A 293 21.16 3.24 -0.11
N GLY A 294 21.50 4.17 0.78
CA GLY A 294 21.28 5.56 0.43
C GLY A 294 21.80 6.58 1.42
N LEU A 295 21.52 7.82 1.10
CA LEU A 295 21.84 9.00 1.88
C LEU A 295 20.57 9.79 2.17
N VAL A 296 20.42 10.25 3.40
CA VAL A 296 19.24 10.99 3.86
C VAL A 296 19.67 12.28 4.58
N GLY A 297 18.95 13.36 4.34
CA GLY A 297 19.18 14.64 5.01
C GLY A 297 20.50 15.32 4.61
N LYS A 298 20.87 15.24 3.35
CA LYS A 298 22.03 15.95 2.80
C LYS A 298 21.62 17.30 2.23
N LYS A 299 22.56 18.24 2.17
CA LYS A 299 22.30 19.60 1.63
C LYS A 299 21.86 19.61 0.16
N TRP A 300 22.25 18.58 -0.61
CA TRP A 300 21.99 18.46 -2.05
C TRP A 300 20.78 17.57 -2.37
N ALA A 301 20.34 16.74 -1.41
CA ALA A 301 19.14 15.92 -1.55
C ALA A 301 18.60 15.52 -0.18
N ASP A 302 17.32 15.65 0.02
CA ASP A 302 16.65 15.16 1.24
C ASP A 302 16.75 13.64 1.35
N ARG A 303 16.68 12.95 0.22
CA ARG A 303 16.80 11.49 0.15
C ARG A 303 17.31 11.07 -1.21
N PHE A 304 18.39 10.27 -1.20
CA PHE A 304 18.89 9.54 -2.35
C PHE A 304 19.03 8.07 -1.96
N VAL A 305 18.27 7.18 -2.56
CA VAL A 305 18.24 5.76 -2.21
C VAL A 305 18.29 4.92 -3.47
N LEU A 306 19.22 3.98 -3.49
CA LEU A 306 19.29 2.91 -4.47
C LEU A 306 18.64 1.67 -3.88
N GLY A 307 17.71 1.08 -4.60
CA GLY A 307 17.05 -0.18 -4.26
C GLY A 307 17.50 -1.28 -5.18
N PHE A 308 17.63 -2.48 -4.64
CA PHE A 308 17.79 -3.70 -5.42
C PHE A 308 16.77 -4.74 -4.93
N SER A 309 16.32 -5.60 -5.83
CA SER A 309 15.42 -6.70 -5.52
C SER A 309 15.92 -7.98 -6.17
N TYR A 310 15.84 -9.05 -5.43
CA TYR A 310 15.99 -10.41 -5.93
C TYR A 310 14.73 -11.18 -5.58
N SER A 311 14.18 -11.91 -6.54
CA SER A 311 13.05 -12.80 -6.30
C SER A 311 13.23 -14.08 -7.09
N ASN A 312 12.92 -15.19 -6.45
CA ASN A 312 12.85 -16.49 -7.07
C ASN A 312 11.60 -17.19 -6.56
N PHE A 313 10.88 -17.88 -7.43
CA PHE A 313 9.78 -18.73 -7.00
C PHE A 313 9.73 -20.03 -7.80
N TYR A 314 9.15 -21.01 -7.19
CA TYR A 314 8.93 -22.33 -7.73
C TYR A 314 7.52 -22.77 -7.38
N LYS A 315 6.78 -23.24 -8.35
CA LYS A 315 5.46 -23.80 -8.15
C LYS A 315 5.31 -25.08 -8.95
N GLU A 316 4.84 -26.11 -8.29
CA GLU A 316 4.30 -27.30 -8.94
C GLU A 316 2.87 -27.02 -9.36
N ILE A 317 2.47 -27.59 -10.49
CA ILE A 317 1.17 -27.35 -11.05
C ILE A 317 0.46 -28.69 -11.18
N GLN A 318 -0.54 -28.89 -10.35
CA GLN A 318 -1.50 -29.97 -10.48
C GLN A 318 -2.80 -29.38 -10.99
N THR A 319 -3.00 -29.51 -12.30
CA THR A 319 -4.17 -28.95 -12.97
C THR A 319 -5.03 -30.05 -13.55
N GLY A 320 -6.18 -29.62 -14.03
CA GLY A 320 -7.17 -30.49 -14.59
C GLY A 320 -8.38 -30.64 -13.67
N VAL A 321 -9.53 -30.64 -14.27
CA VAL A 321 -10.79 -30.78 -13.54
C VAL A 321 -10.83 -32.12 -12.77
N TYR A 322 -10.04 -33.10 -13.19
CA TYR A 322 -10.06 -34.48 -12.67
C TYR A 322 -8.82 -34.86 -11.86
N GLN A 323 -7.92 -33.91 -11.56
CA GLN A 323 -6.71 -34.13 -10.76
C GLN A 323 -5.78 -35.26 -11.25
N ASP A 324 -5.86 -35.60 -12.53
CA ASP A 324 -5.17 -36.74 -13.15
C ASP A 324 -3.90 -36.38 -13.89
N ILE A 325 -3.64 -35.08 -14.09
CA ILE A 325 -2.55 -34.63 -14.95
C ILE A 325 -1.70 -33.62 -14.22
N VAL A 326 -0.38 -33.86 -14.23
CA VAL A 326 0.62 -32.88 -13.90
C VAL A 326 0.92 -32.05 -15.15
N PHE A 327 0.44 -30.83 -15.21
CA PHE A 327 0.74 -29.91 -16.30
C PHE A 327 2.01 -29.14 -15.97
N GLY A 328 3.10 -29.52 -16.62
CA GLY A 328 4.39 -28.90 -16.37
C GLY A 328 5.00 -29.32 -15.03
N ARG A 329 6.31 -29.53 -15.03
CA ARG A 329 6.99 -29.93 -13.81
C ARG A 329 7.28 -28.75 -12.89
N LYS A 330 7.40 -27.53 -13.45
CA LYS A 330 7.87 -26.36 -12.71
C LYS A 330 7.47 -25.06 -13.42
N HIS A 331 7.08 -24.06 -12.64
CA HIS A 331 7.03 -22.67 -13.06
C HIS A 331 8.10 -21.92 -12.27
N ARG A 332 9.01 -21.22 -12.97
CA ARG A 332 10.06 -20.38 -12.38
C ARG A 332 9.89 -18.95 -12.85
#